data_535ce8b8ccd8b06d90d76db015298244
#
_entry.id   535ce8b8ccd8b06d90d76db015298244
#
_cell.length_a   1.000
_cell.length_b   1.000
_cell.length_c   1.000
_cell.angle_alpha   90.00
_cell.angle_beta   90.00
_cell.angle_gamma   90.00
#
_symmetry.space_group_name_H-M   'P 1'
#
loop_
_entity.id
_entity.type
_entity.pdbx_description
1 polymer ?
#
loop_
_entity_poly.entity_id
_entity_poly.type
_entity_poly.pdbx_seq_one_letter_code
_entity_poly.pdbx_strand_id
1 'polypeptide(L)'
;DLSTSANQKLGHFSCGMRQRALLAQAMLGNPPLLILDEPTAGVDPYERVRIRSLIARVAQNHIVLLATHIVSDIECIANQVLLMNKGNLLKAGTAAELISSIESKVAQRLCTEEEAAAYQQQYGLGLLLQQQAGQLLRLVGDQLPTEFEPASGISLEEVYLYYCSSDSII
;
A
#
# COMPACT_ATOMS: atom_id res chain seq x y z
N ASP A 1 -4.58 22.71 9.28
CA ASP A 1 -4.29 24.12 9.52
C ASP A 1 -2.90 24.27 10.16
N LEU A 2 -2.06 25.17 9.60
CA LEU A 2 -0.71 25.51 10.12
C LEU A 2 -0.64 26.99 10.56
N SER A 3 -1.78 27.68 10.64
CA SER A 3 -1.83 29.12 10.92
C SER A 3 -1.18 29.48 12.27
N THR A 4 -1.36 28.66 13.31
CA THR A 4 -0.72 28.86 14.61
C THR A 4 0.80 28.72 14.60
N SER A 5 1.34 28.05 13.58
CA SER A 5 2.76 27.81 13.39
C SER A 5 3.39 28.60 12.25
N ALA A 6 2.64 29.54 11.65
CA ALA A 6 3.06 30.31 10.47
C ALA A 6 4.38 31.09 10.67
N ASN A 7 4.68 31.51 11.88
CA ASN A 7 5.89 32.26 12.23
C ASN A 7 7.04 31.35 12.73
N GLN A 8 6.84 30.03 12.78
CA GLN A 8 7.90 29.11 13.20
C GLN A 8 8.81 28.76 12.01
N LYS A 9 10.09 28.54 12.30
CA LYS A 9 11.03 28.02 11.30
C LYS A 9 10.67 26.58 10.94
N LEU A 10 10.78 26.21 9.65
CA LEU A 10 10.49 24.86 9.17
C LEU A 10 11.27 23.74 9.91
N GLY A 11 12.47 24.07 10.41
CA GLY A 11 13.27 23.15 11.22
C GLY A 11 12.63 22.76 12.57
N HIS A 12 11.65 23.50 13.04
CA HIS A 12 10.90 23.21 14.26
C HIS A 12 9.56 22.50 14.00
N PHE A 13 9.23 22.24 12.74
CA PHE A 13 8.02 21.51 12.39
C PHE A 13 8.15 20.03 12.70
N SER A 14 7.06 19.43 13.20
CA SER A 14 6.94 17.97 13.21
C SER A 14 6.98 17.42 11.78
N CYS A 15 7.20 16.10 11.63
CA CYS A 15 7.18 15.45 10.30
C CYS A 15 5.87 15.74 9.57
N GLY A 16 4.71 15.53 10.21
CA GLY A 16 3.40 15.81 9.63
C GLY A 16 3.16 17.29 9.29
N MET A 17 3.65 18.23 10.12
CA MET A 17 3.60 19.66 9.81
C MET A 17 4.43 19.99 8.57
N ARG A 18 5.60 19.38 8.43
CA ARG A 18 6.49 19.57 7.29
C ARG A 18 5.84 19.03 6.01
N GLN A 19 5.28 17.83 6.03
CA GLN A 19 4.58 17.24 4.89
C GLN A 19 3.40 18.10 4.44
N ARG A 20 2.60 18.62 5.37
CA ARG A 20 1.50 19.53 5.04
C ARG A 20 1.97 20.86 4.46
N ALA A 21 3.11 21.40 4.93
CA ALA A 21 3.72 22.60 4.36
C ALA A 21 4.23 22.35 2.94
N LEU A 22 4.87 21.21 2.67
CA LEU A 22 5.32 20.81 1.33
C LEU A 22 4.13 20.62 0.38
N LEU A 23 3.06 20.00 0.83
CA LEU A 23 1.83 19.84 0.03
C LEU A 23 1.22 21.22 -0.29
N ALA A 24 1.16 22.13 0.70
CA ALA A 24 0.70 23.49 0.46
C ALA A 24 1.59 24.25 -0.54
N GLN A 25 2.90 24.06 -0.46
CA GLN A 25 3.87 24.63 -1.41
C GLN A 25 3.65 24.08 -2.82
N ALA A 26 3.44 22.77 -2.97
CA ALA A 26 3.20 22.12 -4.25
C ALA A 26 1.90 22.62 -4.93
N MET A 27 0.95 23.12 -4.13
CA MET A 27 -0.31 23.71 -4.63
C MET A 27 -0.19 25.18 -5.05
N LEU A 28 0.93 25.85 -4.79
CA LEU A 28 1.11 27.24 -5.22
C LEU A 28 1.06 27.35 -6.75
N GLY A 29 0.30 28.31 -7.25
CA GLY A 29 0.10 28.47 -8.68
C GLY A 29 -0.95 27.55 -9.30
N ASN A 30 -1.66 26.75 -8.48
CA ASN A 30 -2.75 25.86 -8.92
C ASN A 30 -2.37 24.95 -10.09
N PRO A 31 -1.31 24.12 -9.98
CA PRO A 31 -0.81 23.30 -11.07
C PRO A 31 -1.83 22.20 -11.44
N PRO A 32 -2.01 21.86 -12.71
CA PRO A 32 -2.96 20.82 -13.14
C PRO A 32 -2.49 19.41 -12.76
N LEU A 33 -1.19 19.21 -12.55
CA LEU A 33 -0.57 17.94 -12.17
C LEU A 33 0.29 18.15 -10.92
N LEU A 34 0.08 17.28 -9.93
CA LEU A 34 0.92 17.17 -8.73
C LEU A 34 1.59 15.82 -8.70
N ILE A 35 2.89 15.83 -8.41
CA ILE A 35 3.67 14.60 -8.18
C ILE A 35 4.09 14.59 -6.71
N LEU A 36 3.66 13.59 -5.98
CA LEU A 36 3.89 13.42 -4.55
C LEU A 36 4.67 12.11 -4.33
N ASP A 37 5.86 12.25 -3.76
CA ASP A 37 6.73 11.12 -3.43
C ASP A 37 6.71 10.89 -1.93
N GLU A 38 6.25 9.72 -1.50
CA GLU A 38 6.14 9.28 -0.11
C GLU A 38 5.53 10.33 0.86
N PRO A 39 4.38 10.96 0.54
CA PRO A 39 3.89 12.11 1.31
C PRO A 39 3.43 11.75 2.74
N THR A 40 3.27 10.47 3.05
CA THR A 40 2.83 9.96 4.36
C THR A 40 3.91 9.20 5.10
N ALA A 41 5.12 9.07 4.53
CA ALA A 41 6.20 8.35 5.17
C ALA A 41 6.67 9.04 6.45
N GLY A 42 6.89 8.25 7.50
CA GLY A 42 7.44 8.74 8.78
C GLY A 42 6.51 9.64 9.61
N VAL A 43 5.22 9.74 9.25
CA VAL A 43 4.23 10.46 10.05
C VAL A 43 3.42 9.49 10.92
N ASP A 44 2.91 10.01 12.04
CA ASP A 44 2.02 9.22 12.90
C ASP A 44 0.67 8.90 12.22
N PRO A 45 -0.09 7.91 12.71
CA PRO A 45 -1.35 7.47 12.08
C PRO A 45 -2.38 8.59 11.96
N TYR A 46 -2.46 9.51 12.92
CA TYR A 46 -3.41 10.62 12.87
C TYR A 46 -3.08 11.63 11.77
N GLU A 47 -1.82 12.02 11.66
CA GLU A 47 -1.35 12.92 10.60
C GLU A 47 -1.44 12.23 9.23
N ARG A 48 -1.23 10.92 9.13
CA ARG A 48 -1.42 10.15 7.89
C ARG A 48 -2.85 10.28 7.37
N VAL A 49 -3.85 10.09 8.21
CA VAL A 49 -5.26 10.26 7.84
C VAL A 49 -5.54 11.69 7.34
N ARG A 50 -4.96 12.69 7.99
CA ARG A 50 -5.11 14.10 7.59
C ARG A 50 -4.49 14.38 6.22
N ILE A 51 -3.27 13.87 5.97
CA ILE A 51 -2.57 14.06 4.69
C ILE A 51 -3.35 13.35 3.58
N ARG A 52 -3.80 12.10 3.77
CA ARG A 52 -4.65 11.37 2.81
C ARG A 52 -5.91 12.17 2.47
N SER A 53 -6.59 12.70 3.46
CA SER A 53 -7.80 13.53 3.25
C SER A 53 -7.51 14.81 2.47
N LEU A 54 -6.33 15.41 2.66
CA LEU A 54 -5.89 16.57 1.88
C LEU A 54 -5.63 16.18 0.42
N ILE A 55 -4.89 15.10 0.19
CA ILE A 55 -4.60 14.58 -1.16
C ILE A 55 -5.90 14.25 -1.90
N ALA A 56 -6.83 13.52 -1.25
CA ALA A 56 -8.11 13.17 -1.85
C ALA A 56 -8.94 14.40 -2.26
N ARG A 57 -8.92 15.47 -1.45
CA ARG A 57 -9.58 16.75 -1.83
C ARG A 57 -8.91 17.43 -3.01
N VAL A 58 -7.58 17.43 -3.03
CA VAL A 58 -6.82 18.03 -4.14
C VAL A 58 -7.10 17.27 -5.44
N ALA A 59 -7.17 15.93 -5.37
CA ALA A 59 -7.43 15.06 -6.52
C ALA A 59 -8.81 15.26 -7.16
N GLN A 60 -9.75 15.98 -6.52
CA GLN A 60 -11.04 16.31 -7.13
C GLN A 60 -10.91 17.28 -8.32
N ASN A 61 -9.88 18.13 -8.32
CA ASN A 61 -9.70 19.17 -9.34
C ASN A 61 -8.31 19.13 -10.00
N HIS A 62 -7.45 18.18 -9.61
CA HIS A 62 -6.09 18.05 -10.11
C HIS A 62 -5.78 16.59 -10.42
N ILE A 63 -4.86 16.38 -11.37
CA ILE A 63 -4.23 15.08 -11.53
C ILE A 63 -3.17 14.94 -10.44
N VAL A 64 -3.29 13.90 -9.60
CA VAL A 64 -2.31 13.60 -8.56
C VAL A 64 -1.64 12.28 -8.88
N LEU A 65 -0.33 12.32 -9.11
CA LEU A 65 0.52 11.15 -9.20
C LEU A 65 1.18 10.93 -7.84
N LEU A 66 0.77 9.86 -7.16
CA LEU A 66 1.27 9.48 -5.85
C LEU A 66 2.22 8.28 -5.98
N ALA A 67 3.49 8.45 -5.60
CA ALA A 67 4.44 7.37 -5.43
C ALA A 67 4.52 7.00 -3.94
N THR A 68 4.27 5.75 -3.59
CA THR A 68 4.39 5.25 -2.21
C THR A 68 4.53 3.74 -2.16
N HIS A 69 5.21 3.24 -1.14
CA HIS A 69 5.26 1.82 -0.79
C HIS A 69 4.20 1.43 0.27
N ILE A 70 3.42 2.38 0.75
CA ILE A 70 2.39 2.15 1.77
C ILE A 70 1.08 1.78 1.08
N VAL A 71 0.82 0.49 0.95
CA VAL A 71 -0.33 -0.07 0.23
C VAL A 71 -1.67 0.45 0.76
N SER A 72 -1.81 0.56 2.08
CA SER A 72 -3.05 1.07 2.71
C SER A 72 -3.39 2.52 2.36
N ASP A 73 -2.41 3.32 1.95
CA ASP A 73 -2.68 4.68 1.47
C ASP A 73 -3.28 4.64 0.07
N ILE A 74 -2.78 3.75 -0.80
CA ILE A 74 -3.28 3.56 -2.15
C ILE A 74 -4.74 3.09 -2.12
N GLU A 75 -5.06 2.08 -1.32
CA GLU A 75 -6.42 1.54 -1.18
C GLU A 75 -7.44 2.60 -0.75
N CYS A 76 -7.01 3.58 0.05
CA CYS A 76 -7.90 4.61 0.55
C CYS A 76 -8.20 5.74 -0.44
N ILE A 77 -7.26 6.10 -1.33
CA ILE A 77 -7.35 7.36 -2.09
C ILE A 77 -7.10 7.22 -3.59
N ALA A 78 -6.52 6.10 -4.07
CA ALA A 78 -6.20 5.96 -5.47
C ALA A 78 -7.40 5.50 -6.31
N ASN A 79 -7.68 6.19 -7.41
CA ASN A 79 -8.64 5.76 -8.42
C ASN A 79 -8.04 4.75 -9.40
N GLN A 80 -6.74 4.91 -9.68
CA GLN A 80 -5.96 4.04 -10.55
C GLN A 80 -4.65 3.68 -9.86
N VAL A 81 -4.22 2.45 -9.99
CA VAL A 81 -2.98 1.93 -9.43
C VAL A 81 -2.07 1.48 -10.57
N LEU A 82 -0.82 1.90 -10.51
CA LEU A 82 0.24 1.47 -11.41
C LEU A 82 1.24 0.66 -10.58
N LEU A 83 1.30 -0.64 -10.82
CA LEU A 83 2.25 -1.53 -10.16
C LEU A 83 3.55 -1.57 -10.95
N MET A 84 4.63 -1.12 -10.34
CA MET A 84 5.95 -1.05 -10.97
C MET A 84 6.97 -1.89 -10.22
N ASN A 85 7.85 -2.57 -10.95
CA ASN A 85 9.00 -3.27 -10.40
C ASN A 85 10.21 -3.10 -11.32
N LYS A 86 11.39 -2.78 -10.76
CA LYS A 86 12.66 -2.60 -11.49
C LYS A 86 12.53 -1.72 -12.75
N GLY A 87 11.73 -0.65 -12.66
CA GLY A 87 11.51 0.29 -13.77
C GLY A 87 10.49 -0.16 -14.82
N ASN A 88 9.89 -1.34 -14.68
CA ASN A 88 8.87 -1.86 -15.58
C ASN A 88 7.48 -1.69 -14.97
N LEU A 89 6.50 -1.30 -15.80
CA LEU A 89 5.10 -1.32 -15.44
C LEU A 89 4.57 -2.76 -15.57
N LEU A 90 4.23 -3.38 -14.45
CA LEU A 90 3.74 -4.76 -14.41
C LEU A 90 2.24 -4.84 -14.64
N LYS A 91 1.47 -3.97 -13.99
CA LYS A 91 0.01 -3.92 -14.07
C LYS A 91 -0.50 -2.49 -13.88
N ALA A 92 -1.67 -2.22 -14.45
CA ALA A 92 -2.41 -0.98 -14.23
C ALA A 92 -3.91 -1.30 -14.15
N GLY A 93 -4.63 -0.61 -13.27
CA GLY A 93 -6.07 -0.78 -13.08
C GLY A 93 -6.56 -0.16 -11.79
N THR A 94 -7.83 -0.29 -11.50
CA THR A 94 -8.39 0.02 -10.19
C THR A 94 -7.94 -1.02 -9.15
N ALA A 95 -7.98 -0.68 -7.86
CA ALA A 95 -7.67 -1.63 -6.80
C ALA A 95 -8.54 -2.91 -6.91
N ALA A 96 -9.83 -2.76 -7.22
CA ALA A 96 -10.75 -3.89 -7.37
C ALA A 96 -10.37 -4.81 -8.55
N GLU A 97 -10.02 -4.25 -9.70
CA GLU A 97 -9.57 -5.02 -10.86
C GLU A 97 -8.28 -5.80 -10.58
N LEU A 98 -7.33 -5.16 -9.89
CA LEU A 98 -6.06 -5.79 -9.54
C LEU A 98 -6.28 -6.92 -8.52
N ILE A 99 -7.10 -6.72 -7.50
CA ILE A 99 -7.46 -7.75 -6.52
C ILE A 99 -8.17 -8.92 -7.21
N SER A 100 -9.17 -8.67 -8.05
CA SER A 100 -9.88 -9.72 -8.80
C SER A 100 -8.94 -10.53 -9.69
N SER A 101 -7.87 -9.93 -10.20
CA SER A 101 -6.92 -10.64 -11.06
C SER A 101 -6.13 -11.75 -10.36
N ILE A 102 -6.11 -11.75 -9.01
CA ILE A 102 -5.38 -12.72 -8.19
C ILE A 102 -6.29 -13.52 -7.24
N GLU A 103 -7.61 -13.40 -7.30
CA GLU A 103 -8.53 -14.10 -6.38
C GLU A 103 -8.28 -15.61 -6.30
N SER A 104 -8.02 -16.26 -7.43
CA SER A 104 -7.69 -17.69 -7.49
C SER A 104 -6.24 -18.02 -7.14
N LYS A 105 -5.43 -17.02 -6.83
CA LYS A 105 -3.99 -17.13 -6.55
C LYS A 105 -3.65 -16.90 -5.08
N VAL A 106 -4.66 -16.75 -4.23
CA VAL A 106 -4.48 -16.55 -2.78
C VAL A 106 -5.28 -17.59 -2.02
N ALA A 107 -4.59 -18.36 -1.18
CA ALA A 107 -5.22 -19.33 -0.31
C ALA A 107 -4.75 -19.15 1.12
N GLN A 108 -5.57 -19.56 2.08
CA GLN A 108 -5.32 -19.34 3.49
C GLN A 108 -5.56 -20.63 4.31
N ARG A 109 -4.82 -20.73 5.42
CA ARG A 109 -4.99 -21.80 6.39
C ARG A 109 -4.58 -21.35 7.78
N LEU A 110 -5.29 -21.84 8.80
CA LEU A 110 -4.86 -21.69 10.18
C LEU A 110 -3.74 -22.71 10.46
N CYS A 111 -2.60 -22.24 10.92
CA CYS A 111 -1.40 -23.03 11.11
C CYS A 111 -0.79 -22.78 12.49
N THR A 112 0.00 -23.74 12.98
CA THR A 112 0.98 -23.47 14.02
C THR A 112 2.16 -22.67 13.46
N GLU A 113 3.00 -22.14 14.32
CA GLU A 113 4.21 -21.41 13.91
C GLU A 113 5.17 -22.29 13.08
N GLU A 114 5.34 -23.56 13.50
CA GLU A 114 6.19 -24.53 12.81
C GLU A 114 5.65 -24.89 11.42
N GLU A 115 4.33 -25.13 11.31
CA GLU A 115 3.68 -25.41 10.03
C GLU A 115 3.77 -24.21 9.08
N ALA A 116 3.53 -23.00 9.59
CA ALA A 116 3.63 -21.80 8.79
C ALA A 116 5.03 -21.58 8.21
N ALA A 117 6.07 -21.80 9.03
CA ALA A 117 7.47 -21.71 8.59
C ALA A 117 7.79 -22.76 7.50
N ALA A 118 7.31 -23.99 7.65
CA ALA A 118 7.49 -25.06 6.67
C ALA A 118 6.81 -24.72 5.32
N TYR A 119 5.57 -24.23 5.35
CA TYR A 119 4.86 -23.80 4.14
C TYR A 119 5.54 -22.61 3.46
N GLN A 120 6.00 -21.62 4.21
CA GLN A 120 6.73 -20.48 3.64
C GLN A 120 8.05 -20.90 2.99
N GLN A 121 8.74 -21.85 3.56
CA GLN A 121 9.96 -22.40 2.96
C GLN A 121 9.68 -23.13 1.64
N GLN A 122 8.56 -23.84 1.54
CA GLN A 122 8.21 -24.65 0.37
C GLN A 122 7.54 -23.84 -0.75
N TYR A 123 6.65 -22.91 -0.39
CA TYR A 123 5.79 -22.17 -1.33
C TYR A 123 6.15 -20.70 -1.48
N GLY A 124 7.12 -20.20 -0.73
CA GLY A 124 7.57 -18.83 -0.76
C GLY A 124 6.88 -17.93 0.28
N LEU A 125 7.06 -16.63 0.12
CA LEU A 125 6.53 -15.63 1.06
C LEU A 125 5.00 -15.66 1.10
N GLY A 126 4.47 -15.60 2.33
CA GLY A 126 3.06 -15.45 2.60
C GLY A 126 2.82 -14.47 3.74
N LEU A 127 1.62 -13.94 3.81
CA LEU A 127 1.20 -13.07 4.90
C LEU A 127 0.81 -13.90 6.13
N LEU A 128 1.36 -13.54 7.29
CA LEU A 128 1.01 -14.12 8.58
C LEU A 128 0.14 -13.14 9.36
N LEU A 129 -1.08 -13.54 9.63
CA LEU A 129 -2.03 -12.75 10.41
C LEU A 129 -2.29 -13.45 11.75
N GLN A 130 -2.02 -12.75 12.85
CA GLN A 130 -2.28 -13.29 14.18
C GLN A 130 -3.79 -13.35 14.45
N GLN A 131 -4.31 -14.52 14.84
CA GLN A 131 -5.69 -14.73 15.25
C GLN A 131 -5.75 -15.37 16.65
N GLN A 132 -6.93 -15.34 17.28
CA GLN A 132 -7.11 -15.94 18.62
C GLN A 132 -6.84 -17.44 18.65
N ALA A 133 -7.09 -18.14 17.53
CA ALA A 133 -6.96 -19.59 17.41
C ALA A 133 -5.60 -20.06 16.83
N GLY A 134 -4.67 -19.13 16.53
CA GLY A 134 -3.37 -19.46 15.93
C GLY A 134 -2.95 -18.41 14.89
N GLN A 135 -2.08 -18.81 13.98
CA GLN A 135 -1.62 -17.95 12.89
C GLN A 135 -2.38 -18.31 11.61
N LEU A 136 -3.03 -17.31 11.00
CA LEU A 136 -3.59 -17.46 9.67
C LEU A 136 -2.48 -17.20 8.64
N LEU A 137 -2.03 -18.23 7.97
CA LEU A 137 -1.09 -18.12 6.87
C LEU A 137 -1.86 -17.93 5.57
N ARG A 138 -1.52 -16.88 4.81
CA ARG A 138 -1.99 -16.64 3.45
C ARG A 138 -0.84 -16.81 2.49
N LEU A 139 -0.96 -17.74 1.56
CA LEU A 139 0.00 -17.97 0.49
C LEU A 139 -0.49 -17.34 -0.80
N VAL A 140 0.44 -16.84 -1.58
CA VAL A 140 0.17 -16.16 -2.86
C VAL A 140 1.03 -16.79 -3.95
N GLY A 141 0.40 -17.34 -5.00
CA GLY A 141 1.14 -17.97 -6.09
C GLY A 141 0.27 -18.80 -7.03
N ASP A 142 0.89 -19.33 -8.09
CA ASP A 142 0.22 -20.20 -9.05
C ASP A 142 0.06 -21.63 -8.57
N GLN A 143 0.93 -22.07 -7.67
CA GLN A 143 0.91 -23.39 -7.07
C GLN A 143 0.63 -23.25 -5.57
N LEU A 144 -0.59 -23.58 -5.19
CA LEU A 144 -1.06 -23.50 -3.79
C LEU A 144 -1.31 -24.91 -3.26
N PRO A 145 -1.06 -25.16 -1.95
CA PRO A 145 -1.38 -26.44 -1.33
C PRO A 145 -2.89 -26.73 -1.39
N THR A 146 -3.26 -27.97 -1.67
CA THR A 146 -4.67 -28.39 -1.81
C THR A 146 -5.45 -28.34 -0.49
N GLU A 147 -4.75 -28.36 0.63
CA GLU A 147 -5.30 -28.27 1.99
C GLU A 147 -5.59 -26.82 2.44
N PHE A 148 -5.28 -25.82 1.62
CA PHE A 148 -5.61 -24.43 1.89
C PHE A 148 -6.96 -24.06 1.28
N GLU A 149 -7.71 -23.22 1.98
CA GLU A 149 -8.98 -22.69 1.51
C GLU A 149 -8.76 -21.39 0.72
N PRO A 150 -9.63 -21.05 -0.26
CA PRO A 150 -9.58 -19.76 -0.92
C PRO A 150 -9.61 -18.61 0.10
N ALA A 151 -8.74 -17.64 -0.05
CA ALA A 151 -8.70 -16.50 0.85
C ALA A 151 -9.86 -15.54 0.60
N SER A 152 -10.37 -14.93 1.66
CA SER A 152 -11.35 -13.83 1.60
C SER A 152 -10.70 -12.50 2.02
N GLY A 153 -11.22 -11.38 1.51
CA GLY A 153 -10.69 -10.06 1.86
C GLY A 153 -9.24 -9.86 1.43
N ILE A 154 -8.96 -10.19 0.17
CA ILE A 154 -7.66 -9.98 -0.46
C ILE A 154 -7.41 -8.47 -0.60
N SER A 155 -6.19 -8.04 -0.37
CA SER A 155 -5.75 -6.65 -0.43
C SER A 155 -4.74 -6.40 -1.56
N LEU A 156 -4.36 -5.17 -1.77
CA LEU A 156 -3.27 -4.84 -2.69
C LEU A 156 -1.90 -5.33 -2.21
N GLU A 157 -1.74 -5.73 -0.93
CA GLU A 157 -0.49 -6.34 -0.45
C GLU A 157 -0.26 -7.69 -1.11
N GLU A 158 -1.31 -8.54 -1.21
CA GLU A 158 -1.22 -9.81 -1.92
C GLU A 158 -1.00 -9.61 -3.43
N VAL A 159 -1.62 -8.57 -4.02
CA VAL A 159 -1.35 -8.21 -5.43
C VAL A 159 0.13 -7.87 -5.62
N TYR A 160 0.68 -7.04 -4.75
CA TYR A 160 2.10 -6.69 -4.79
C TYR A 160 2.98 -7.93 -4.66
N LEU A 161 2.71 -8.79 -3.69
CA LEU A 161 3.44 -10.04 -3.49
C LEU A 161 3.39 -10.92 -4.74
N TYR A 162 2.22 -11.13 -5.34
CA TYR A 162 2.07 -11.97 -6.51
C TYR A 162 2.90 -11.49 -7.70
N TYR A 163 2.80 -10.20 -8.05
CA TYR A 163 3.49 -9.66 -9.22
C TYR A 163 4.96 -9.35 -8.99
N CYS A 164 5.38 -9.04 -7.75
CA CYS A 164 6.76 -8.64 -7.47
C CYS A 164 7.63 -9.79 -6.96
N SER A 165 7.04 -10.86 -6.37
CA SER A 165 7.80 -12.05 -5.94
C SER A 165 8.12 -13.00 -7.08
N SER A 166 7.33 -12.99 -8.16
CA SER A 166 7.54 -13.88 -9.33
C SER A 166 8.88 -13.64 -10.04
N ASP A 167 9.52 -12.50 -9.81
CA ASP A 167 10.85 -12.16 -10.35
C ASP A 167 12.02 -12.68 -9.49
N SER A 168 11.76 -13.32 -8.35
CA SER A 168 12.80 -13.83 -7.45
C SER A 168 13.14 -15.31 -7.66
N ILE A 169 12.51 -15.96 -8.66
CA ILE A 169 12.76 -17.35 -9.04
C ILE A 169 13.25 -17.38 -10.49
N ILE A 170 14.43 -16.80 -10.72
CA ILE A 170 15.32 -17.14 -11.86
C ILE A 170 16.74 -17.21 -11.33
#